data_f2fcf906eadef134ab78063fc9c49fb7
#
_entry.id   f2fcf906eadef134ab78063fc9c49fb7
#
_cell.length_a   1.000
_cell.length_b   1.000
_cell.length_c   1.000
_cell.angle_alpha   90.00
_cell.angle_beta   90.00
_cell.angle_gamma   90.00
#
_symmetry.space_group_name_H-M   'P 1'
#
loop_
_entity.id
_entity.type
_entity.pdbx_description
1 polymer ?
#
loop_
_entity_poly.entity_id
_entity_poly.type
_entity_poly.pdbx_seq_one_letter_code
_entity_poly.pdbx_strand_id
1 'polypeptide(L)'
;MSVLLGLSLKEFPIVLKIGQTDISFHLLFEWLAFFTGFRYFLQLRTKYGDVLETGSRMAILVGAILGSFLGSRIIGGLENMSALKDATSYWLYFYENKTILGGVLGGLLGVEVVKKFIGEKQASGDLFVYPLLLAMIIGRIGCFSMGIYEETYGIPTSLPWALNLGDGIKRHPVVLYEMIFLLNTWLFLKFLDRKIYWQQGARFKVFMIAYCLFRFFLDYVKPRYSLWVGMSAIQMASLSGIIYYYRYFLKPSRLIHK
;
A
#
# COMPACT_ATOMS: atom_id res chain seq x y z
N MET A 1 -2.78 41.54 -3.95
CA MET A 1 -2.30 40.56 -2.95
C MET A 1 -1.80 39.34 -3.74
N SER A 2 -0.51 39.34 -4.12
CA SER A 2 0.14 38.28 -4.90
C SER A 2 0.35 37.09 -3.97
N VAL A 3 -0.33 35.99 -4.24
CA VAL A 3 -0.07 34.70 -3.59
C VAL A 3 1.32 34.24 -4.06
N LEU A 4 2.34 34.37 -3.22
CA LEU A 4 3.68 33.84 -3.48
C LEU A 4 3.59 32.30 -3.37
N LEU A 5 3.50 31.63 -4.52
CA LEU A 5 3.68 30.19 -4.64
C LEU A 5 5.19 29.93 -4.69
N GLY A 6 5.75 29.35 -3.62
CA GLY A 6 7.15 28.95 -3.56
C GLY A 6 7.26 27.44 -3.39
N LEU A 7 7.91 26.75 -4.34
CA LEU A 7 8.23 25.33 -4.23
C LEU A 7 9.70 25.20 -3.78
N SER A 8 9.94 24.66 -2.57
CA SER A 8 11.29 24.32 -2.11
C SER A 8 11.58 22.85 -2.44
N LEU A 9 12.25 22.61 -3.59
CA LEU A 9 12.64 21.26 -4.03
C LEU A 9 14.05 20.85 -3.55
N LYS A 10 14.74 21.74 -2.82
CA LYS A 10 16.16 21.54 -2.46
C LYS A 10 16.35 20.81 -1.14
N GLU A 11 15.33 20.74 -0.30
CA GLU A 11 15.42 20.16 1.06
C GLU A 11 14.18 19.33 1.37
N PHE A 12 14.38 18.22 2.07
CA PHE A 12 13.27 17.43 2.63
C PHE A 12 12.83 18.01 3.98
N PRO A 13 11.53 17.96 4.33
CA PRO A 13 10.40 17.52 3.49
C PRO A 13 10.04 18.56 2.42
N ILE A 14 9.59 18.09 1.25
CA ILE A 14 9.13 18.98 0.19
C ILE A 14 7.76 19.54 0.59
N VAL A 15 7.67 20.88 0.67
CA VAL A 15 6.44 21.60 1.03
C VAL A 15 6.07 22.63 -0.02
N LEU A 16 4.78 22.83 -0.22
CA LEU A 16 4.23 23.89 -1.04
C LEU A 16 3.87 25.07 -0.12
N LYS A 17 4.53 26.19 -0.29
CA LYS A 17 4.25 27.41 0.46
C LYS A 17 3.16 28.23 -0.22
N ILE A 18 2.02 28.42 0.47
CA ILE A 18 0.93 29.27 0.01
C ILE A 18 0.72 30.38 1.07
N GLY A 19 1.31 31.55 0.81
CA GLY A 19 1.32 32.63 1.79
C GLY A 19 2.12 32.25 3.04
N GLN A 20 1.46 32.15 4.19
CA GLN A 20 2.07 31.72 5.47
C GLN A 20 1.81 30.26 5.82
N THR A 21 1.15 29.50 4.95
CA THR A 21 0.79 28.09 5.22
C THR A 21 1.68 27.16 4.40
N ASP A 22 2.31 26.23 5.09
CA ASP A 22 3.08 25.14 4.48
C ASP A 22 2.20 23.91 4.30
N ILE A 23 1.98 23.50 3.04
CA ILE A 23 1.22 22.30 2.70
C ILE A 23 2.20 21.20 2.32
N SER A 24 2.18 20.10 3.05
CA SER A 24 3.02 18.94 2.75
C SER A 24 2.65 18.33 1.40
N PHE A 25 3.67 18.07 0.56
CA PHE A 25 3.49 17.29 -0.68
C PHE A 25 2.95 15.89 -0.39
N HIS A 26 3.34 15.29 0.71
CA HIS A 26 2.81 13.99 1.15
C HIS A 26 1.28 14.03 1.24
N LEU A 27 0.73 15.02 1.93
CA LEU A 27 -0.72 15.17 2.09
C LEU A 27 -1.42 15.35 0.73
N LEU A 28 -0.86 16.18 -0.17
CA LEU A 28 -1.44 16.40 -1.50
C LEU A 28 -1.46 15.10 -2.32
N PHE A 29 -0.37 14.34 -2.33
CA PHE A 29 -0.28 13.09 -3.07
C PHE A 29 -1.12 11.98 -2.42
N GLU A 30 -1.32 11.98 -1.10
CA GLU A 30 -2.22 11.05 -0.42
C GLU A 30 -3.67 11.30 -0.88
N TRP A 31 -4.15 12.55 -0.88
CA TRP A 31 -5.47 12.92 -1.41
C TRP A 31 -5.61 12.58 -2.90
N LEU A 32 -4.60 12.91 -3.69
CA LEU A 32 -4.59 12.60 -5.12
C LEU A 32 -4.65 11.09 -5.38
N ALA A 33 -3.95 10.29 -4.59
CA ALA A 33 -3.97 8.84 -4.68
C ALA A 33 -5.37 8.27 -4.44
N PHE A 34 -6.05 8.70 -3.36
CA PHE A 34 -7.42 8.28 -3.09
C PHE A 34 -8.39 8.71 -4.18
N PHE A 35 -8.33 9.98 -4.59
CA PHE A 35 -9.21 10.52 -5.62
C PHE A 35 -9.04 9.79 -6.96
N THR A 36 -7.81 9.68 -7.44
CA THR A 36 -7.53 9.04 -8.74
C THR A 36 -7.81 7.55 -8.72
N GLY A 37 -7.46 6.85 -7.62
CA GLY A 37 -7.75 5.44 -7.45
C GLY A 37 -9.26 5.18 -7.45
N PHE A 38 -10.04 5.97 -6.72
CA PHE A 38 -11.49 5.83 -6.69
C PHE A 38 -12.15 6.17 -8.04
N ARG A 39 -11.71 7.25 -8.69
CA ARG A 39 -12.19 7.59 -10.05
C ARG A 39 -11.88 6.50 -11.06
N TYR A 40 -10.70 5.91 -10.99
CA TYR A 40 -10.32 4.82 -11.88
C TYR A 40 -11.14 3.54 -11.61
N PHE A 41 -11.41 3.23 -10.33
CA PHE A 41 -12.32 2.14 -9.98
C PHE A 41 -13.72 2.34 -10.60
N LEU A 42 -14.29 3.54 -10.48
CA LEU A 42 -15.60 3.84 -11.08
C LEU A 42 -15.59 3.69 -12.62
N GLN A 43 -14.53 4.16 -13.28
CA GLN A 43 -14.37 3.99 -14.73
C GLN A 43 -14.31 2.51 -15.14
N LEU A 44 -13.54 1.69 -14.41
CA LEU A 44 -13.46 0.25 -14.70
C LEU A 44 -14.80 -0.43 -14.43
N ARG A 45 -15.50 -0.06 -13.37
CA ARG A 45 -16.83 -0.58 -13.05
C ARG A 45 -17.84 -0.28 -14.17
N THR A 46 -17.84 0.96 -14.67
CA THR A 46 -18.73 1.35 -15.78
C THR A 46 -18.36 0.64 -17.09
N LYS A 47 -17.06 0.47 -17.35
CA LYS A 47 -16.57 -0.10 -18.61
C LYS A 47 -16.74 -1.63 -18.71
N TYR A 48 -16.46 -2.35 -17.62
CA TYR A 48 -16.41 -3.83 -17.61
C TYR A 48 -17.57 -4.47 -16.86
N GLY A 49 -18.44 -3.66 -16.25
CA GLY A 49 -19.46 -4.15 -15.34
C GLY A 49 -18.94 -4.50 -13.96
N ASP A 50 -19.83 -4.86 -13.07
CA ASP A 50 -19.53 -5.35 -11.75
C ASP A 50 -20.27 -6.67 -11.52
N VAL A 51 -19.58 -7.66 -11.00
CA VAL A 51 -20.17 -8.96 -10.66
C VAL A 51 -21.13 -8.88 -9.45
N LEU A 52 -21.03 -7.78 -8.67
CA LEU A 52 -21.84 -7.56 -7.47
C LEU A 52 -22.92 -6.52 -7.72
N GLU A 53 -24.06 -6.71 -7.09
CA GLU A 53 -25.09 -5.68 -6.97
C GLU A 53 -24.57 -4.43 -6.25
N THR A 54 -25.16 -3.27 -6.56
CA THR A 54 -24.69 -2.00 -5.99
C THR A 54 -24.74 -1.98 -4.47
N GLY A 55 -25.78 -2.54 -3.83
CA GLY A 55 -25.89 -2.61 -2.37
C GLY A 55 -24.78 -3.46 -1.75
N SER A 56 -24.55 -4.67 -2.26
CA SER A 56 -23.45 -5.55 -1.81
C SER A 56 -22.09 -4.90 -2.03
N ARG A 57 -21.89 -4.22 -3.17
CA ARG A 57 -20.65 -3.50 -3.46
C ARG A 57 -20.39 -2.37 -2.46
N MET A 58 -21.40 -1.59 -2.11
CA MET A 58 -21.27 -0.51 -1.13
C MET A 58 -20.93 -1.05 0.27
N ALA A 59 -21.59 -2.11 0.71
CA ALA A 59 -21.28 -2.76 1.99
C ALA A 59 -19.84 -3.27 2.03
N ILE A 60 -19.38 -3.92 0.95
CA ILE A 60 -18.00 -4.41 0.81
C ILE A 60 -16.99 -3.26 0.80
N LEU A 61 -17.29 -2.13 0.15
CA LEU A 61 -16.43 -0.94 0.17
C LEU A 61 -16.28 -0.38 1.59
N VAL A 62 -17.39 -0.29 2.35
CA VAL A 62 -17.32 0.14 3.76
C VAL A 62 -16.44 -0.83 4.56
N GLY A 63 -16.62 -2.13 4.40
CA GLY A 63 -15.77 -3.14 5.06
C GLY A 63 -14.30 -3.01 4.67
N ALA A 64 -14.01 -2.77 3.39
CA ALA A 64 -12.65 -2.54 2.90
C ALA A 64 -12.02 -1.29 3.54
N ILE A 65 -12.76 -0.18 3.61
CA ILE A 65 -12.28 1.09 4.19
C ILE A 65 -12.00 0.93 5.69
N LEU A 66 -12.95 0.40 6.45
CA LEU A 66 -12.79 0.20 7.89
C LEU A 66 -11.67 -0.80 8.19
N GLY A 67 -11.65 -1.92 7.47
CA GLY A 67 -10.59 -2.92 7.60
C GLY A 67 -9.21 -2.36 7.24
N SER A 68 -9.11 -1.58 6.17
CA SER A 68 -7.85 -0.92 5.77
C SER A 68 -7.38 0.09 6.81
N PHE A 69 -8.28 0.89 7.33
CA PHE A 69 -7.97 1.84 8.39
C PHE A 69 -7.40 1.14 9.62
N LEU A 70 -8.12 0.14 10.16
CA LEU A 70 -7.69 -0.59 11.36
C LEU A 70 -6.40 -1.38 11.11
N GLY A 71 -6.33 -2.13 10.02
CA GLY A 71 -5.15 -2.95 9.70
C GLY A 71 -3.89 -2.12 9.48
N SER A 72 -4.03 -0.97 8.81
CA SER A 72 -2.93 -0.03 8.61
C SER A 72 -2.33 0.45 9.93
N ARG A 73 -3.18 0.83 10.89
CA ARG A 73 -2.79 1.35 12.20
C ARG A 73 -2.22 0.26 13.12
N ILE A 74 -2.87 -0.90 13.14
CA ILE A 74 -2.42 -2.02 13.99
C ILE A 74 -1.04 -2.48 13.56
N ILE A 75 -0.84 -2.79 12.28
CA ILE A 75 0.47 -3.26 11.79
C ILE A 75 1.52 -2.15 11.89
N GLY A 76 1.16 -0.89 11.58
CA GLY A 76 2.07 0.26 11.73
C GLY A 76 2.52 0.47 13.16
N GLY A 77 1.61 0.45 14.13
CA GLY A 77 1.95 0.59 15.55
C GLY A 77 2.79 -0.58 16.10
N LEU A 78 2.68 -1.77 15.53
CA LEU A 78 3.50 -2.91 15.90
C LEU A 78 4.89 -2.92 15.24
N GLU A 79 5.18 -2.00 14.32
CA GLU A 79 6.48 -1.95 13.63
C GLU A 79 7.63 -1.56 14.57
N ASN A 80 7.37 -0.68 15.55
CA ASN A 80 8.37 -0.24 16.53
C ASN A 80 7.86 -0.38 17.95
N MET A 81 8.04 -1.56 18.54
CA MET A 81 7.58 -1.88 19.90
C MET A 81 8.30 -1.10 21.01
N SER A 82 9.53 -0.62 20.78
CA SER A 82 10.22 0.23 21.76
C SER A 82 9.57 1.60 21.85
N ALA A 83 9.32 2.24 20.70
CA ALA A 83 8.60 3.52 20.66
C ALA A 83 7.16 3.40 21.21
N LEU A 84 6.50 2.25 21.03
CA LEU A 84 5.19 2.00 21.62
C LEU A 84 5.24 1.99 23.15
N LYS A 85 6.27 1.39 23.75
CA LYS A 85 6.42 1.36 25.22
C LYS A 85 6.66 2.74 25.82
N ASP A 86 7.36 3.60 25.07
CA ASP A 86 7.72 4.95 25.51
C ASP A 86 6.65 5.99 25.13
N ALA A 87 5.57 5.57 24.45
CA ALA A 87 4.52 6.46 23.99
C ALA A 87 3.71 7.06 25.15
N THR A 88 3.55 8.37 25.16
CA THR A 88 2.75 9.11 26.15
C THR A 88 1.24 8.80 25.99
N SER A 89 0.79 8.51 24.78
CA SER A 89 -0.57 8.13 24.44
C SER A 89 -0.58 7.02 23.38
N TYR A 90 -1.04 5.83 23.76
CA TYR A 90 -1.15 4.72 22.83
C TYR A 90 -2.09 5.00 21.64
N TRP A 91 -3.20 5.72 21.89
CA TRP A 91 -4.15 6.08 20.81
C TRP A 91 -3.50 6.98 19.75
N LEU A 92 -2.76 7.99 20.18
CA LEU A 92 -2.05 8.88 19.27
C LEU A 92 -0.96 8.13 18.53
N TYR A 93 -0.19 7.30 19.23
CA TYR A 93 0.85 6.46 18.64
C TYR A 93 0.29 5.57 17.51
N PHE A 94 -0.77 4.80 17.75
CA PHE A 94 -1.39 3.97 16.73
C PHE A 94 -2.02 4.82 15.60
N TYR A 95 -2.54 6.01 15.91
CA TYR A 95 -3.09 6.91 14.90
C TYR A 95 -2.03 7.47 13.96
N GLU A 96 -0.84 7.79 14.42
CA GLU A 96 0.26 8.35 13.63
C GLU A 96 0.97 7.28 12.80
N ASN A 97 1.12 6.07 13.35
CA ASN A 97 1.82 4.97 12.67
C ASN A 97 0.89 4.22 11.71
N LYS A 98 1.25 4.23 10.43
CA LYS A 98 0.46 3.61 9.36
C LYS A 98 1.33 2.81 8.39
N THR A 99 0.82 1.69 7.89
CA THR A 99 1.49 0.91 6.84
C THR A 99 0.53 0.48 5.74
N ILE A 100 0.98 0.58 4.49
CA ILE A 100 0.20 0.18 3.32
C ILE A 100 -0.11 -1.31 3.36
N LEU A 101 0.85 -2.15 3.74
CA LEU A 101 0.64 -3.60 3.81
C LEU A 101 -0.48 -3.95 4.80
N GLY A 102 -0.45 -3.34 6.00
CA GLY A 102 -1.53 -3.49 6.99
C GLY A 102 -2.87 -3.02 6.45
N GLY A 103 -2.89 -1.91 5.70
CA GLY A 103 -4.09 -1.42 5.03
C GLY A 103 -4.64 -2.40 4.00
N VAL A 104 -3.79 -2.97 3.14
CA VAL A 104 -4.23 -3.92 2.10
C VAL A 104 -4.73 -5.24 2.72
N LEU A 105 -4.01 -5.78 3.71
CA LEU A 105 -4.42 -7.02 4.41
C LEU A 105 -5.66 -6.79 5.28
N GLY A 106 -5.72 -5.69 5.99
CA GLY A 106 -6.90 -5.31 6.79
C GLY A 106 -8.12 -5.08 5.91
N GLY A 107 -7.95 -4.42 4.76
CA GLY A 107 -9.00 -4.25 3.75
C GLY A 107 -9.51 -5.59 3.22
N LEU A 108 -8.62 -6.53 2.92
CA LEU A 108 -8.99 -7.89 2.55
C LEU A 108 -9.83 -8.57 3.64
N LEU A 109 -9.37 -8.51 4.89
CA LEU A 109 -10.12 -9.09 6.02
C LEU A 109 -11.50 -8.43 6.18
N GLY A 110 -11.58 -7.10 6.10
CA GLY A 110 -12.84 -6.36 6.16
C GLY A 110 -13.81 -6.76 5.05
N VAL A 111 -13.31 -6.93 3.82
CA VAL A 111 -14.10 -7.46 2.69
C VAL A 111 -14.64 -8.86 2.98
N GLU A 112 -13.80 -9.79 3.44
CA GLU A 112 -14.21 -11.17 3.70
C GLU A 112 -15.22 -11.25 4.87
N VAL A 113 -15.04 -10.43 5.90
CA VAL A 113 -15.98 -10.32 7.02
C VAL A 113 -17.35 -9.83 6.52
N VAL A 114 -17.40 -8.72 5.79
CA VAL A 114 -18.66 -8.19 5.27
C VAL A 114 -19.33 -9.17 4.31
N LYS A 115 -18.59 -9.79 3.39
CA LYS A 115 -19.12 -10.80 2.49
C LYS A 115 -19.79 -11.96 3.24
N LYS A 116 -19.18 -12.41 4.34
CA LYS A 116 -19.75 -13.44 5.20
C LYS A 116 -21.09 -13.00 5.83
N PHE A 117 -21.17 -11.74 6.28
CA PHE A 117 -22.41 -11.21 6.86
C PHE A 117 -23.54 -11.03 5.85
N ILE A 118 -23.25 -10.58 4.63
CA ILE A 118 -24.26 -10.38 3.59
C ILE A 118 -24.52 -11.63 2.74
N GLY A 119 -23.82 -12.74 2.99
CA GLY A 119 -23.97 -13.99 2.24
C GLY A 119 -23.35 -13.98 0.83
N GLU A 120 -22.49 -12.99 0.51
CA GLU A 120 -21.89 -12.85 -0.81
C GLU A 120 -20.72 -13.82 -1.00
N LYS A 121 -20.74 -14.61 -2.07
CA LYS A 121 -19.72 -15.63 -2.38
C LYS A 121 -18.82 -15.26 -3.55
N GLN A 122 -19.23 -14.30 -4.38
CA GLN A 122 -18.48 -13.93 -5.58
C GLN A 122 -17.19 -13.20 -5.22
N ALA A 123 -16.12 -13.45 -5.97
CA ALA A 123 -14.86 -12.72 -5.78
C ALA A 123 -15.00 -11.29 -6.29
N SER A 124 -14.65 -10.33 -5.46
CA SER A 124 -14.93 -8.90 -5.68
C SER A 124 -13.67 -8.05 -5.91
N GLY A 125 -12.47 -8.65 -5.83
CA GLY A 125 -11.19 -7.92 -5.75
C GLY A 125 -10.62 -7.46 -7.09
N ASP A 126 -10.94 -8.14 -8.20
CA ASP A 126 -10.25 -7.91 -9.49
C ASP A 126 -10.40 -6.49 -10.04
N LEU A 127 -11.55 -5.84 -9.81
CA LEU A 127 -11.77 -4.46 -10.21
C LEU A 127 -10.89 -3.44 -9.45
N PHE A 128 -10.37 -3.82 -8.27
CA PHE A 128 -9.55 -2.93 -7.45
C PHE A 128 -8.06 -3.00 -7.77
N VAL A 129 -7.59 -4.02 -8.49
CA VAL A 129 -6.15 -4.25 -8.69
C VAL A 129 -5.46 -3.05 -9.33
N TYR A 130 -5.94 -2.58 -10.48
CA TYR A 130 -5.34 -1.43 -11.17
C TYR A 130 -5.58 -0.10 -10.45
N PRO A 131 -6.77 0.19 -9.89
CA PRO A 131 -6.98 1.33 -9.01
C PRO A 131 -6.04 1.37 -7.79
N LEU A 132 -5.82 0.23 -7.12
CA LEU A 132 -4.89 0.14 -5.99
C LEU A 132 -3.44 0.38 -6.44
N LEU A 133 -2.99 -0.26 -7.52
CA LEU A 133 -1.64 -0.04 -8.07
C LEU A 133 -1.40 1.43 -8.38
N LEU A 134 -2.39 2.11 -9.04
CA LEU A 134 -2.29 3.53 -9.35
C LEU A 134 -2.21 4.38 -8.07
N ALA A 135 -3.13 4.16 -7.14
CA ALA A 135 -3.16 4.90 -5.88
C ALA A 135 -1.88 4.70 -5.07
N MET A 136 -1.36 3.48 -5.01
CA MET A 136 -0.12 3.18 -4.31
C MET A 136 1.08 3.89 -4.96
N ILE A 137 1.20 3.88 -6.29
CA ILE A 137 2.29 4.59 -6.99
C ILE A 137 2.23 6.09 -6.69
N ILE A 138 1.05 6.71 -6.79
CA ILE A 138 0.86 8.14 -6.52
C ILE A 138 1.17 8.44 -5.05
N GLY A 139 0.67 7.65 -4.11
CA GLY A 139 0.96 7.81 -2.68
C GLY A 139 2.46 7.71 -2.37
N ARG A 140 3.19 6.83 -3.07
CA ARG A 140 4.65 6.70 -2.90
C ARG A 140 5.43 7.94 -3.36
N ILE A 141 4.92 8.72 -4.30
CA ILE A 141 5.52 10.03 -4.63
C ILE A 141 5.43 10.96 -3.40
N GLY A 142 4.31 10.95 -2.69
CA GLY A 142 4.16 11.67 -1.43
C GLY A 142 5.15 11.21 -0.36
N CYS A 143 5.27 9.90 -0.12
CA CYS A 143 6.25 9.35 0.82
C CYS A 143 7.69 9.75 0.45
N PHE A 144 8.05 9.72 -0.84
CA PHE A 144 9.37 10.14 -1.30
C PHE A 144 9.66 11.61 -0.96
N SER A 145 8.63 12.47 -1.03
CA SER A 145 8.77 13.90 -0.72
C SER A 145 9.07 14.20 0.76
N MET A 146 8.86 13.24 1.65
CA MET A 146 9.15 13.38 3.08
C MET A 146 10.62 13.10 3.43
N GLY A 147 11.35 12.37 2.58
CA GLY A 147 12.72 11.98 2.89
C GLY A 147 12.81 11.12 4.15
N ILE A 148 13.65 11.53 5.11
CA ILE A 148 13.82 10.83 6.39
C ILE A 148 12.73 11.14 7.42
N TYR A 149 11.87 12.12 7.19
CA TYR A 149 10.81 12.53 8.12
C TYR A 149 9.61 11.59 8.15
N GLU A 150 9.62 10.57 7.31
CA GLU A 150 8.68 9.45 7.35
C GLU A 150 9.45 8.13 7.33
N GLU A 151 9.05 7.15 8.16
CA GLU A 151 9.75 5.85 8.29
C GLU A 151 9.64 4.94 7.03
N THR A 152 9.76 5.56 5.85
CA THR A 152 9.77 4.87 4.56
C THR A 152 11.15 4.83 3.91
N TYR A 153 12.19 5.30 4.59
CA TYR A 153 13.57 5.28 4.12
C TYR A 153 14.27 3.93 4.34
N GLY A 154 15.39 3.75 3.65
CA GLY A 154 16.21 2.53 3.76
C GLY A 154 17.42 2.70 4.69
N ILE A 155 18.06 1.57 5.01
CA ILE A 155 19.34 1.55 5.74
C ILE A 155 20.46 2.18 4.88
N PRO A 156 21.57 2.65 5.51
CA PRO A 156 22.73 3.15 4.79
C PRO A 156 23.30 2.13 3.80
N THR A 157 23.77 2.60 2.63
CA THR A 157 24.35 1.75 1.60
C THR A 157 25.38 2.49 0.76
N SER A 158 26.33 1.77 0.20
CA SER A 158 27.34 2.28 -0.75
C SER A 158 26.97 2.04 -2.22
N LEU A 159 25.78 1.54 -2.52
CA LEU A 159 25.34 1.28 -3.88
C LEU A 159 25.33 2.56 -4.74
N PRO A 160 25.61 2.48 -6.04
CA PRO A 160 25.74 3.66 -6.90
C PRO A 160 24.45 4.49 -7.04
N TRP A 161 23.29 3.89 -6.78
CA TRP A 161 21.98 4.55 -6.79
C TRP A 161 21.46 4.95 -5.40
N ALA A 162 22.33 4.90 -4.38
CA ALA A 162 21.98 5.36 -3.05
C ALA A 162 21.67 6.86 -3.04
N LEU A 163 20.63 7.27 -2.32
CA LEU A 163 20.18 8.65 -2.23
C LEU A 163 20.36 9.19 -0.81
N ASN A 164 20.73 10.47 -0.74
CA ASN A 164 20.63 11.25 0.49
C ASN A 164 19.19 11.78 0.59
N LEU A 165 18.49 11.39 1.64
CA LEU A 165 17.09 11.73 1.89
C LEU A 165 16.91 12.87 2.90
N GLY A 166 17.97 13.68 3.14
CA GLY A 166 17.93 14.88 3.97
C GLY A 166 18.80 14.83 5.24
N ASP A 167 19.43 13.68 5.56
CA ASP A 167 20.32 13.52 6.73
C ASP A 167 21.82 13.44 6.40
N GLY A 168 22.19 13.67 5.15
CA GLY A 168 23.59 13.58 4.70
C GLY A 168 24.07 12.14 4.44
N ILE A 169 23.26 11.12 4.76
CA ILE A 169 23.63 9.70 4.64
C ILE A 169 23.06 9.12 3.34
N LYS A 170 23.88 8.40 2.59
CA LYS A 170 23.43 7.65 1.42
C LYS A 170 22.69 6.39 1.86
N ARG A 171 21.41 6.26 1.47
CA ARG A 171 20.50 5.20 1.88
C ARG A 171 19.89 4.48 0.68
N HIS A 172 19.41 3.26 0.90
CA HIS A 172 18.54 2.58 -0.07
C HIS A 172 17.29 3.42 -0.34
N PRO A 173 16.99 3.78 -1.62
CA PRO A 173 15.77 4.50 -1.98
C PRO A 173 14.56 3.55 -2.02
N VAL A 174 14.16 3.05 -0.87
CA VAL A 174 13.13 2.02 -0.69
C VAL A 174 11.81 2.40 -1.35
N VAL A 175 11.44 3.69 -1.28
CA VAL A 175 10.23 4.20 -1.92
C VAL A 175 10.28 4.00 -3.44
N LEU A 176 11.44 4.27 -4.07
CA LEU A 176 11.62 4.06 -5.51
C LEU A 176 11.58 2.58 -5.89
N TYR A 177 12.15 1.70 -5.04
CA TYR A 177 12.05 0.24 -5.27
C TYR A 177 10.60 -0.22 -5.30
N GLU A 178 9.78 0.30 -4.38
CA GLU A 178 8.36 -0.04 -4.34
C GLU A 178 7.60 0.53 -5.54
N MET A 179 7.89 1.77 -5.97
CA MET A 179 7.28 2.35 -7.17
C MET A 179 7.60 1.53 -8.43
N ILE A 180 8.88 1.13 -8.60
CA ILE A 180 9.32 0.28 -9.72
C ILE A 180 8.63 -1.08 -9.67
N PHE A 181 8.53 -1.70 -8.49
CA PHE A 181 7.84 -2.96 -8.31
C PHE A 181 6.34 -2.86 -8.68
N LEU A 182 5.65 -1.83 -8.21
CA LEU A 182 4.23 -1.60 -8.50
C LEU A 182 3.99 -1.37 -9.99
N LEU A 183 4.86 -0.59 -10.66
CA LEU A 183 4.79 -0.37 -12.10
C LEU A 183 5.03 -1.66 -12.87
N ASN A 184 6.06 -2.43 -12.51
CA ASN A 184 6.33 -3.73 -13.14
C ASN A 184 5.17 -4.72 -12.91
N THR A 185 4.57 -4.73 -11.72
CA THR A 185 3.38 -5.55 -11.44
C THR A 185 2.20 -5.13 -12.32
N TRP A 186 1.98 -3.83 -12.51
CA TRP A 186 0.97 -3.32 -13.44
C TRP A 186 1.20 -3.81 -14.86
N LEU A 187 2.41 -3.60 -15.39
CA LEU A 187 2.76 -4.00 -16.75
C LEU A 187 2.67 -5.52 -16.95
N PHE A 188 3.13 -6.29 -15.96
CA PHE A 188 3.04 -7.75 -15.96
C PHE A 188 1.59 -8.25 -16.00
N LEU A 189 0.72 -7.71 -15.14
CA LEU A 189 -0.70 -8.07 -15.14
C LEU A 189 -1.37 -7.68 -16.46
N LYS A 190 -1.05 -6.50 -17.03
CA LYS A 190 -1.54 -6.08 -18.35
C LYS A 190 -1.06 -6.99 -19.47
N PHE A 191 0.16 -7.47 -19.40
CA PHE A 191 0.68 -8.46 -20.34
C PHE A 191 -0.08 -9.79 -20.22
N LEU A 192 -0.29 -10.27 -19.01
CA LEU A 192 -1.05 -11.49 -18.76
C LEU A 192 -2.52 -11.38 -19.16
N ASP A 193 -3.16 -10.22 -18.99
CA ASP A 193 -4.55 -9.97 -19.43
C ASP A 193 -4.75 -10.22 -20.94
N ARG A 194 -3.67 -10.14 -21.74
CA ARG A 194 -3.70 -10.40 -23.18
C ARG A 194 -3.43 -11.86 -23.54
N LYS A 195 -2.94 -12.65 -22.61
CA LYS A 195 -2.43 -14.02 -22.85
C LYS A 195 -3.28 -15.11 -22.22
N ILE A 196 -3.96 -14.79 -21.12
CA ILE A 196 -4.68 -15.79 -20.33
C ILE A 196 -6.09 -15.31 -19.97
N TYR A 197 -6.99 -16.27 -19.81
CA TYR A 197 -8.32 -16.03 -19.25
C TYR A 197 -8.29 -16.29 -17.74
N TRP A 198 -8.47 -15.22 -16.97
CA TRP A 198 -8.43 -15.30 -15.51
C TRP A 198 -9.68 -15.94 -14.93
N GLN A 199 -9.50 -16.77 -13.90
CA GLN A 199 -10.60 -17.07 -13.02
C GLN A 199 -10.98 -15.85 -12.17
N GLN A 200 -12.23 -15.79 -11.74
CA GLN A 200 -12.75 -14.70 -10.91
C GLN A 200 -11.93 -14.52 -9.62
N GLY A 201 -11.48 -13.32 -9.35
CA GLY A 201 -10.61 -12.98 -8.21
C GLY A 201 -9.13 -13.34 -8.39
N ALA A 202 -8.73 -13.87 -9.53
CA ALA A 202 -7.36 -14.33 -9.75
C ALA A 202 -6.34 -13.21 -9.86
N ARG A 203 -6.67 -12.09 -10.52
CA ARG A 203 -5.78 -10.91 -10.59
C ARG A 203 -5.44 -10.38 -9.22
N PHE A 204 -6.45 -10.26 -8.36
CA PHE A 204 -6.27 -9.78 -7.00
C PHE A 204 -5.36 -10.72 -6.18
N LYS A 205 -5.54 -12.03 -6.31
CA LYS A 205 -4.68 -13.02 -5.65
C LYS A 205 -3.22 -12.93 -6.09
N VAL A 206 -2.99 -12.78 -7.41
CA VAL A 206 -1.62 -12.60 -7.95
C VAL A 206 -1.00 -11.32 -7.41
N PHE A 207 -1.73 -10.20 -7.45
CA PHE A 207 -1.27 -8.94 -6.88
C PHE A 207 -0.91 -9.09 -5.39
N MET A 208 -1.77 -9.70 -4.59
CA MET A 208 -1.55 -9.88 -3.15
C MET A 208 -0.33 -10.75 -2.86
N ILE A 209 -0.17 -11.87 -3.55
CA ILE A 209 0.99 -12.76 -3.39
C ILE A 209 2.28 -11.99 -3.76
N ALA A 210 2.30 -11.34 -4.91
CA ALA A 210 3.45 -10.59 -5.39
C ALA A 210 3.82 -9.46 -4.42
N TYR A 211 2.83 -8.70 -3.93
CA TYR A 211 3.05 -7.60 -3.02
C TYR A 211 3.53 -8.07 -1.64
N CYS A 212 2.93 -9.13 -1.09
CA CYS A 212 3.39 -9.71 0.18
C CYS A 212 4.84 -10.24 0.08
N LEU A 213 5.19 -10.93 -1.00
CA LEU A 213 6.57 -11.37 -1.24
C LEU A 213 7.53 -10.19 -1.32
N PHE A 214 7.19 -9.20 -2.12
CA PHE A 214 8.00 -8.00 -2.26
C PHE A 214 8.21 -7.29 -0.91
N ARG A 215 7.15 -7.07 -0.14
CA ARG A 215 7.22 -6.41 1.17
C ARG A 215 8.02 -7.21 2.19
N PHE A 216 7.94 -8.53 2.16
CA PHE A 216 8.74 -9.39 3.02
C PHE A 216 10.24 -9.17 2.78
N PHE A 217 10.69 -9.11 1.51
CA PHE A 217 12.10 -8.91 1.18
C PHE A 217 12.53 -7.45 1.29
N LEU A 218 11.67 -6.49 0.93
CA LEU A 218 11.98 -5.07 1.03
C LEU A 218 12.30 -4.65 2.47
N ASP A 219 11.69 -5.29 3.45
CA ASP A 219 11.89 -4.99 4.85
C ASP A 219 13.32 -5.24 5.35
N TYR A 220 14.11 -6.09 4.66
CA TYR A 220 15.52 -6.30 4.96
C TYR A 220 16.42 -5.09 4.67
N VAL A 221 16.00 -4.21 3.78
CA VAL A 221 16.73 -2.98 3.44
C VAL A 221 16.15 -1.72 4.08
N LYS A 222 15.22 -1.89 5.03
CA LYS A 222 14.68 -0.84 5.90
C LYS A 222 15.26 -0.93 7.32
N PRO A 223 15.28 0.17 8.09
CA PRO A 223 15.37 0.08 9.54
C PRO A 223 14.24 -0.81 10.05
N ARG A 224 14.60 -1.85 10.78
CA ARG A 224 13.60 -2.82 11.22
C ARG A 224 13.78 -3.18 12.68
N TYR A 225 12.66 -3.33 13.35
CA TYR A 225 12.60 -3.78 14.75
C TYR A 225 12.02 -5.20 14.76
N SER A 226 12.73 -6.13 15.40
CA SER A 226 12.25 -7.50 15.55
C SER A 226 11.08 -7.53 16.53
N LEU A 227 9.95 -8.07 16.09
CA LEU A 227 8.77 -8.28 16.90
C LEU A 227 8.82 -9.68 17.56
N TRP A 228 9.04 -10.72 16.76
CA TRP A 228 9.08 -12.11 17.20
C TRP A 228 9.91 -12.97 16.24
N VAL A 229 10.67 -13.93 16.80
CA VAL A 229 11.53 -14.86 16.02
C VAL A 229 12.44 -14.15 15.00
N GLY A 230 12.94 -12.95 15.33
CA GLY A 230 13.81 -12.16 14.45
C GLY A 230 13.09 -11.51 13.27
N MET A 231 11.75 -11.63 13.16
CA MET A 231 10.94 -11.01 12.11
C MET A 231 10.29 -9.72 12.60
N SER A 232 10.14 -8.75 11.69
CA SER A 232 9.37 -7.53 11.94
C SER A 232 7.86 -7.78 11.82
N ALA A 233 7.04 -6.83 12.30
CA ALA A 233 5.59 -6.87 12.13
C ALA A 233 5.19 -6.93 10.65
N ILE A 234 5.90 -6.21 9.78
CA ILE A 234 5.66 -6.23 8.32
C ILE A 234 5.99 -7.61 7.72
N GLN A 235 7.10 -8.23 8.14
CA GLN A 235 7.44 -9.57 7.65
C GLN A 235 6.42 -10.61 8.08
N MET A 236 5.96 -10.56 9.34
CA MET A 236 4.91 -11.46 9.85
C MET A 236 3.58 -11.25 9.11
N ALA A 237 3.18 -10.00 8.91
CA ALA A 237 1.97 -9.67 8.14
C ALA A 237 2.10 -10.14 6.67
N SER A 238 3.27 -9.94 6.04
CA SER A 238 3.54 -10.45 4.69
C SER A 238 3.41 -11.96 4.61
N LEU A 239 4.01 -12.66 5.56
CA LEU A 239 3.95 -14.13 5.63
C LEU A 239 2.51 -14.62 5.81
N SER A 240 1.72 -13.97 6.66
CA SER A 240 0.30 -14.31 6.85
C SER A 240 -0.50 -14.18 5.54
N GLY A 241 -0.24 -13.13 4.74
CA GLY A 241 -0.84 -12.96 3.42
C GLY A 241 -0.44 -14.05 2.43
N ILE A 242 0.84 -14.47 2.43
CA ILE A 242 1.34 -15.57 1.60
C ILE A 242 0.68 -16.90 2.02
N ILE A 243 0.59 -17.16 3.33
CA ILE A 243 -0.05 -18.36 3.88
C ILE A 243 -1.54 -18.38 3.51
N TYR A 244 -2.25 -17.25 3.60
CA TYR A 244 -3.65 -17.17 3.20
C TYR A 244 -3.86 -17.59 1.73
N TYR A 245 -2.93 -17.24 0.84
CA TYR A 245 -2.98 -17.59 -0.58
C TYR A 245 -2.09 -18.76 -0.99
N TYR A 246 -1.53 -19.57 -0.07
CA TYR A 246 -0.54 -20.62 -0.36
C TYR A 246 -0.96 -21.60 -1.45
N ARG A 247 -2.26 -21.95 -1.52
CA ARG A 247 -2.80 -22.88 -2.53
C ARG A 247 -2.67 -22.36 -3.95
N TYR A 248 -2.74 -21.04 -4.14
CA TYR A 248 -2.59 -20.38 -5.44
C TYR A 248 -1.13 -20.13 -5.76
N PHE A 249 -0.31 -19.92 -4.75
CA PHE A 249 1.14 -19.82 -4.89
C PHE A 249 1.75 -21.16 -5.36
N LEU A 250 1.37 -22.28 -4.74
CA LEU A 250 1.86 -23.61 -5.08
C LEU A 250 1.25 -24.19 -6.36
N LYS A 251 0.04 -23.80 -6.75
CA LYS A 251 -0.68 -24.29 -7.94
C LYS A 251 -1.24 -23.12 -8.75
N PRO A 252 -0.39 -22.39 -9.53
CA PRO A 252 -0.82 -21.24 -10.33
C PRO A 252 -1.88 -21.59 -11.40
N SER A 253 -1.94 -22.85 -11.82
CA SER A 253 -2.97 -23.34 -12.77
C SER A 253 -4.41 -23.12 -12.26
N ARG A 254 -4.62 -22.92 -10.95
CA ARG A 254 -5.93 -22.59 -10.37
C ARG A 254 -6.37 -21.13 -10.60
N LEU A 255 -5.52 -20.32 -11.16
CA LEU A 255 -5.78 -18.89 -11.44
C LEU A 255 -6.29 -18.67 -12.88
N ILE A 256 -6.25 -19.70 -13.72
CA ILE A 256 -6.49 -19.62 -15.15
C ILE A 256 -7.66 -20.55 -15.52
N HIS A 257 -8.56 -20.09 -16.39
CA HIS A 257 -9.50 -20.99 -17.06
C HIS A 257 -8.72 -21.89 -18.02
N LYS A 258 -9.02 -23.18 -17.98
CA LYS A 258 -8.53 -24.14 -18.96
C LYS A 258 -9.28 -23.96 -20.28
#